data_cb1074a8e9d9fe937ffeae700aaf84b5
#
_entry.id   cb1074a8e9d9fe937ffeae700aaf84b5
#
_cell.length_a   1.000
_cell.length_b   1.000
_cell.length_c   1.000
_cell.angle_alpha   90.00
_cell.angle_beta   90.00
_cell.angle_gamma   90.00
#
_symmetry.space_group_name_H-M   'P 1'
#
loop_
_entity.id
_entity.type
_entity.pdbx_description
1 polymer ?
#
loop_
_entity_poly.entity_id
_entity_poly.type
_entity_poly.pdbx_seq_one_letter_code
_entity_poly.pdbx_strand_id
1 'polypeptide(L)'
;TGDFIGSRAIWDVSNLQEGVFAIAESATVGLSSIAATLETVKRNEDAAIHVIMGEGNTTVRAPIAPGTYETIPVKEYKKINLEEKVTMKGPGVLAFDGERDRVLHDDETIVVSVSKEGPWVINTHRALDLANIKKHFVSST
;
A
#
# COMPACT_ATOMS: atom_id res chain seq x y z
N THR A 1 22.90 -8.53 -4.80
CA THR A 1 23.13 -7.24 -4.72
C THR A 1 22.07 -6.35 -5.22
N GLY A 2 21.44 -6.04 -5.69
CA GLY A 2 20.49 -5.24 -6.19
C GLY A 2 19.86 -4.28 -5.35
N ASP A 3 19.84 -4.63 -4.41
CA ASP A 3 19.87 -3.85 -3.39
C ASP A 3 19.06 -2.63 -3.56
N PHE A 4 19.59 -1.67 -3.22
CA PHE A 4 18.96 -0.41 -3.11
C PHE A 4 18.88 0.42 -4.37
N ILE A 5 19.70 0.08 -5.33
CA ILE A 5 19.57 0.70 -6.65
C ILE A 5 18.25 0.28 -7.27
N GLY A 6 17.86 -0.92 -7.00
CA GLY A 6 16.56 -1.42 -7.36
C GLY A 6 15.40 -0.68 -6.68
N SER A 7 15.59 -0.11 -5.52
CA SER A 7 14.49 0.56 -4.82
C SER A 7 13.92 1.73 -5.61
N ARG A 8 14.73 2.47 -6.34
CA ARG A 8 14.25 3.53 -7.24
C ARG A 8 13.50 2.98 -8.45
N ALA A 9 13.94 1.86 -8.96
CA ALA A 9 13.27 1.21 -10.08
C ALA A 9 11.95 0.54 -9.66
N ILE A 10 11.88 0.06 -8.45
CA ILE A 10 10.64 -0.49 -7.87
C ILE A 10 9.56 0.58 -7.77
N TRP A 11 9.95 1.80 -7.51
CA TRP A 11 9.03 2.91 -7.39
C TRP A 11 8.67 3.60 -8.71
N ASP A 12 9.22 3.14 -9.81
CA ASP A 12 8.73 3.55 -11.10
C ASP A 12 7.39 2.84 -11.37
N VAL A 13 6.35 3.64 -11.40
CA VAL A 13 4.97 3.16 -11.58
C VAL A 13 4.79 2.39 -12.89
N SER A 14 5.60 2.68 -13.88
CA SER A 14 5.57 1.96 -15.17
C SER A 14 5.95 0.49 -15.03
N ASN A 15 6.68 0.12 -13.97
CA ASN A 15 7.08 -1.25 -13.67
C ASN A 15 6.09 -1.98 -12.75
N LEU A 16 5.11 -1.29 -12.20
CA LEU A 16 4.13 -1.88 -11.30
C LEU A 16 3.14 -2.73 -12.08
N GLN A 17 3.07 -4.00 -11.77
CA GLN A 17 2.21 -4.96 -12.46
C GLN A 17 0.96 -5.31 -11.66
N GLU A 18 1.10 -5.44 -10.35
CA GLU A 18 0.03 -5.92 -9.48
C GLU A 18 0.23 -5.40 -8.06
N GLY A 19 -0.85 -5.10 -7.36
CA GLY A 19 -0.81 -4.63 -5.99
C GLY A 19 -2.02 -5.02 -5.15
N VAL A 20 -1.79 -5.23 -3.86
CA VAL A 20 -2.84 -5.39 -2.85
C VAL A 20 -2.71 -4.26 -1.84
N PHE A 21 -3.75 -3.46 -1.72
CA PHE A 21 -3.77 -2.25 -0.91
C PHE A 21 -4.76 -2.41 0.26
N ALA A 22 -4.22 -2.51 1.46
CA ALA A 22 -5.01 -2.71 2.67
C ALA A 22 -5.76 -1.45 3.12
N ILE A 23 -5.25 -0.28 2.76
CA ILE A 23 -5.87 1.01 3.04
C ILE A 23 -5.81 1.86 1.77
N ALA A 24 -6.95 2.42 1.39
CA ALA A 24 -7.09 3.25 0.21
C ALA A 24 -8.02 4.42 0.53
N GLU A 25 -7.48 5.45 1.18
CA GLU A 25 -8.21 6.64 1.57
C GLU A 25 -8.06 7.76 0.54
N SER A 26 -9.10 8.55 0.33
CA SER A 26 -9.18 9.56 -0.75
C SER A 26 -8.07 10.61 -0.73
N ALA A 27 -7.50 10.89 0.43
CA ALA A 27 -6.42 11.87 0.58
C ALA A 27 -5.02 11.25 0.49
N THR A 28 -4.92 9.97 0.16
CA THR A 28 -3.64 9.26 0.13
C THR A 28 -2.78 9.71 -1.05
N VAL A 29 -1.50 9.93 -0.77
CA VAL A 29 -0.45 10.18 -1.77
C VAL A 29 0.51 9.00 -1.75
N GLY A 30 0.99 8.58 -2.91
CA GLY A 30 1.84 7.41 -3.07
C GLY A 30 1.14 6.27 -3.82
N LEU A 31 1.71 5.07 -3.80
CA LEU A 31 1.17 3.95 -4.57
C LEU A 31 -0.27 3.57 -4.20
N SER A 32 -0.64 3.69 -2.93
CA SER A 32 -2.00 3.39 -2.48
C SER A 32 -3.06 4.36 -3.03
N SER A 33 -2.64 5.52 -3.56
CA SER A 33 -3.54 6.44 -4.26
C SER A 33 -4.13 5.83 -5.54
N ILE A 34 -3.45 4.87 -6.15
CA ILE A 34 -3.95 4.12 -7.30
C ILE A 34 -5.25 3.41 -6.92
N ALA A 35 -5.21 2.65 -5.84
CA ALA A 35 -6.39 1.97 -5.32
C ALA A 35 -7.47 2.95 -4.87
N ALA A 36 -7.09 4.00 -4.14
CA ALA A 36 -8.03 5.01 -3.64
C ALA A 36 -8.77 5.77 -4.76
N THR A 37 -8.15 5.91 -5.92
CA THR A 37 -8.79 6.50 -7.11
C THR A 37 -9.83 5.58 -7.73
N LEU A 38 -9.62 4.27 -7.63
CA LEU A 38 -10.56 3.26 -8.12
C LEU A 38 -11.71 3.02 -7.16
N GLU A 39 -11.36 2.74 -5.92
CA GLU A 39 -12.32 2.46 -4.85
C GLU A 39 -11.67 2.71 -3.49
N THR A 40 -12.39 3.34 -2.57
CA THR A 40 -11.86 3.63 -1.25
C THR A 40 -12.04 2.47 -0.28
N VAL A 41 -11.04 2.25 0.57
CA VAL A 41 -11.11 1.36 1.73
C VAL A 41 -10.60 2.10 2.95
N LYS A 42 -11.48 2.26 3.92
CA LYS A 42 -11.17 2.94 5.19
C LYS A 42 -10.48 1.98 6.16
N ARG A 43 -9.76 2.54 7.13
CA ARG A 43 -9.05 1.75 8.17
C ARG A 43 -9.95 0.81 8.98
N ASN A 44 -11.22 1.13 9.12
CA ASN A 44 -12.19 0.32 9.86
C ASN A 44 -12.94 -0.68 8.98
N GLU A 45 -12.69 -0.70 7.69
CA GLU A 45 -13.26 -1.71 6.78
C GLU A 45 -12.44 -2.98 6.79
N ASP A 46 -13.13 -4.11 6.71
CA ASP A 46 -12.53 -5.44 6.64
C ASP A 46 -12.33 -5.86 5.19
N ALA A 47 -11.58 -5.04 4.47
CA ALA A 47 -11.38 -5.22 3.04
C ALA A 47 -10.01 -4.67 2.58
N ALA A 48 -9.64 -5.02 1.38
CA ALA A 48 -8.50 -4.48 0.64
C ALA A 48 -8.86 -4.34 -0.84
N ILE A 49 -8.05 -3.62 -1.59
CA ILE A 49 -8.21 -3.53 -3.05
C ILE A 49 -7.07 -4.29 -3.71
N HIS A 50 -7.41 -5.24 -4.56
CA HIS A 50 -6.48 -5.91 -5.45
C HIS A 50 -6.55 -5.24 -6.82
N VAL A 51 -5.42 -4.83 -7.36
CA VAL A 51 -5.30 -4.11 -8.63
C VAL A 51 -4.29 -4.82 -9.52
N ILE A 52 -4.67 -5.09 -10.76
CA ILE A 52 -3.78 -5.56 -11.81
C ILE A 52 -3.63 -4.42 -12.82
N MET A 53 -2.41 -3.92 -12.97
CA MET A 53 -2.07 -2.87 -13.93
C MET A 53 -1.88 -3.47 -15.33
N GLY A 54 -2.07 -2.64 -16.33
CA GLY A 54 -1.90 -3.03 -17.72
C GLY A 54 -3.01 -2.50 -18.62
N GLU A 55 -2.93 -2.82 -19.89
CA GLU A 55 -3.94 -2.41 -20.87
C GLU A 55 -5.32 -2.95 -20.52
N GLY A 56 -6.29 -2.08 -20.48
CA GLY A 56 -7.67 -2.36 -20.15
C GLY A 56 -8.56 -1.15 -20.44
N ASN A 57 -9.78 -1.21 -19.98
CA ASN A 57 -10.77 -0.15 -20.22
C ASN A 57 -10.72 0.97 -19.17
N THR A 58 -9.86 0.85 -18.18
CA THR A 58 -9.77 1.79 -17.08
C THR A 58 -8.37 2.43 -17.04
N THR A 59 -8.35 3.73 -16.86
CA THR A 59 -7.11 4.48 -16.63
C THR A 59 -7.33 5.39 -15.43
N VAL A 60 -6.39 5.39 -14.50
CA VAL A 60 -6.43 6.27 -13.34
C VAL A 60 -5.33 7.32 -13.42
N ARG A 61 -5.62 8.49 -12.89
CA ARG A 61 -4.62 9.53 -12.66
C ARG A 61 -4.44 9.70 -11.16
N ALA A 62 -3.32 9.23 -10.66
CA ALA A 62 -3.06 9.10 -9.23
C ALA A 62 -1.91 9.98 -8.76
N PRO A 63 -2.01 10.64 -7.59
CA PRO A 63 -0.94 11.43 -6.99
C PRO A 63 0.10 10.49 -6.35
N ILE A 64 1.11 10.11 -7.08
CA ILE A 64 2.17 9.18 -6.64
C ILE A 64 3.15 9.84 -5.67
N ALA A 65 3.39 11.13 -5.84
CA ALA A 65 4.18 11.94 -4.93
C ALA A 65 3.57 13.33 -4.84
N PRO A 66 3.90 14.13 -3.83
CA PRO A 66 3.42 15.51 -3.74
C PRO A 66 3.67 16.29 -5.02
N GLY A 67 2.61 16.81 -5.64
CA GLY A 67 2.66 17.53 -6.90
C GLY A 67 2.92 16.70 -8.16
N THR A 68 3.07 15.39 -8.02
CA THR A 68 3.36 14.48 -9.14
C THR A 68 2.19 13.52 -9.34
N TYR A 69 1.57 13.62 -10.52
CA TYR A 69 0.48 12.74 -10.94
C TYR A 69 0.95 11.81 -12.05
N GLU A 70 0.62 10.54 -11.92
CA GLU A 70 0.89 9.53 -12.96
C GLU A 70 -0.41 8.98 -13.53
N THR A 71 -0.37 8.70 -14.81
CA THR A 71 -1.49 8.07 -15.53
C THR A 71 -1.19 6.59 -15.69
N ILE A 72 -2.04 5.75 -15.10
CA ILE A 72 -1.79 4.33 -14.95
C ILE A 72 -2.94 3.55 -15.61
N PRO A 73 -2.66 2.70 -16.61
CA PRO A 73 -3.65 1.80 -17.14
C PRO A 73 -3.94 0.67 -16.14
N VAL A 74 -5.20 0.37 -15.95
CA VAL A 74 -5.67 -0.67 -15.03
C VAL A 74 -6.44 -1.71 -15.83
N LYS A 75 -5.94 -2.93 -15.79
CA LYS A 75 -6.56 -4.07 -16.46
C LYS A 75 -7.76 -4.58 -15.68
N GLU A 76 -7.61 -4.73 -14.40
CA GLU A 76 -8.63 -5.26 -13.50
C GLU A 76 -8.41 -4.77 -12.07
N TYR A 77 -9.49 -4.57 -11.34
CA TYR A 77 -9.43 -4.34 -9.91
C TYR A 77 -10.67 -4.92 -9.23
N LYS A 78 -10.51 -5.32 -7.98
CA LYS A 78 -11.63 -5.75 -7.14
C LYS A 78 -11.37 -5.48 -5.67
N LYS A 79 -12.43 -5.21 -4.93
CA LYS A 79 -12.42 -5.25 -3.47
C LYS A 79 -12.39 -6.70 -3.01
N ILE A 80 -11.45 -7.02 -2.15
CA ILE A 80 -11.27 -8.36 -1.55
C ILE A 80 -11.50 -8.29 -0.04
N ASN A 81 -11.93 -9.40 0.53
CA ASN A 81 -12.09 -9.52 1.98
C ASN A 81 -10.75 -9.75 2.67
N LEU A 82 -10.70 -9.49 3.98
CA LEU A 82 -9.56 -9.92 4.78
C LEU A 82 -9.40 -11.45 4.67
N GLU A 83 -8.16 -11.90 4.74
CA GLU A 83 -7.75 -13.32 4.59
C GLU A 83 -8.05 -13.92 3.20
N GLU A 84 -8.65 -13.15 2.29
CA GLU A 84 -8.78 -13.60 0.90
C GLU A 84 -7.42 -13.71 0.25
N LYS A 85 -7.14 -14.85 -0.35
CA LYS A 85 -5.85 -15.16 -0.92
C LYS A 85 -5.74 -14.65 -2.36
N VAL A 86 -4.68 -13.89 -2.63
CA VAL A 86 -4.29 -13.45 -3.96
C VAL A 86 -3.00 -14.17 -4.34
N THR A 87 -3.00 -14.84 -5.47
CA THR A 87 -1.83 -15.56 -5.97
C THR A 87 -1.10 -14.70 -6.99
N MET A 88 0.17 -14.47 -6.75
CA MET A 88 1.07 -13.73 -7.64
C MET A 88 2.19 -14.65 -8.13
N LYS A 89 2.56 -14.50 -9.40
CA LYS A 89 3.59 -15.30 -10.04
C LYS A 89 4.77 -14.44 -10.49
N GLY A 90 5.96 -14.99 -10.35
CA GLY A 90 7.16 -14.42 -10.96
C GLY A 90 7.19 -14.60 -12.49
N PRO A 91 8.17 -14.03 -13.16
CA PRO A 91 9.29 -13.31 -12.55
C PRO A 91 8.94 -11.87 -12.14
N GLY A 92 9.64 -11.35 -11.16
CA GLY A 92 9.44 -9.96 -10.74
C GLY A 92 10.09 -9.63 -9.40
N VAL A 93 9.78 -8.47 -8.90
CA VAL A 93 10.18 -8.04 -7.57
C VAL A 93 8.92 -7.76 -6.74
N LEU A 94 8.83 -8.41 -5.61
CA LEU A 94 7.78 -8.18 -4.63
C LEU A 94 8.26 -7.16 -3.62
N ALA A 95 7.52 -6.08 -3.45
CA ALA A 95 7.80 -5.04 -2.46
C ALA A 95 6.73 -5.00 -1.38
N PHE A 96 7.16 -4.88 -0.12
CA PHE A 96 6.30 -4.69 1.03
C PHE A 96 6.61 -3.34 1.68
N ASP A 97 5.61 -2.56 1.98
CA ASP A 97 5.72 -1.29 2.70
C ASP A 97 6.77 -0.32 2.10
N GLY A 98 7.25 -0.59 0.92
CA GLY A 98 8.27 0.21 0.26
C GLY A 98 9.70 0.07 0.79
N GLU A 99 9.95 -0.79 1.74
CA GLU A 99 11.27 -0.95 2.35
C GLU A 99 11.84 -2.36 2.23
N ARG A 100 10.96 -3.35 2.08
CA ARG A 100 11.36 -4.75 1.96
C ARG A 100 11.00 -5.27 0.59
N ASP A 101 11.94 -5.89 -0.05
CA ASP A 101 11.74 -6.50 -1.35
C ASP A 101 12.22 -7.96 -1.40
N ARG A 102 11.67 -8.68 -2.33
CA ARG A 102 12.07 -10.04 -2.65
C ARG A 102 11.97 -10.28 -4.14
N VAL A 103 13.03 -10.81 -4.72
CA VAL A 103 13.02 -11.25 -6.12
C VAL A 103 12.24 -12.56 -6.23
N LEU A 104 11.32 -12.60 -7.17
CA LEU A 104 10.60 -13.81 -7.58
C LEU A 104 11.16 -14.31 -8.90
N HIS A 105 11.50 -15.58 -8.95
CA HIS A 105 11.95 -16.26 -10.16
C HIS A 105 10.76 -16.76 -10.99
N ASP A 106 11.01 -17.18 -12.20
CA ASP A 106 10.00 -17.55 -13.19
C ASP A 106 9.03 -18.64 -12.74
N ASP A 107 9.50 -19.56 -11.92
CA ASP A 107 8.75 -20.69 -11.39
C ASP A 107 8.15 -20.45 -9.99
N GLU A 108 8.44 -19.30 -9.41
CA GLU A 108 7.94 -18.97 -8.07
C GLU A 108 6.51 -18.41 -8.11
N THR A 109 5.74 -18.88 -7.16
CA THR A 109 4.38 -18.41 -6.89
C THR A 109 4.27 -18.07 -5.41
N ILE A 110 3.69 -16.92 -5.12
CA ILE A 110 3.41 -16.49 -3.76
C ILE A 110 1.91 -16.29 -3.55
N VAL A 111 1.50 -16.41 -2.30
CA VAL A 111 0.14 -16.11 -1.87
C VAL A 111 0.18 -14.94 -0.91
N VAL A 112 -0.60 -13.92 -1.20
CA VAL A 112 -0.72 -12.69 -0.40
C VAL A 112 -2.13 -12.61 0.16
N SER A 113 -2.25 -12.27 1.41
CA SER A 113 -3.53 -11.92 2.03
C SER A 113 -3.34 -10.74 2.98
N VAL A 114 -4.42 -10.02 3.25
CA VAL A 114 -4.42 -8.93 4.22
C VAL A 114 -5.07 -9.41 5.50
N SER A 115 -4.38 -9.23 6.63
CA SER A 115 -4.86 -9.62 7.95
C SER A 115 -4.91 -8.41 8.89
N LYS A 116 -5.79 -8.46 9.87
CA LYS A 116 -5.78 -7.52 11.00
C LYS A 116 -4.81 -7.91 12.12
N GLU A 117 -4.23 -9.08 12.06
CA GLU A 117 -3.25 -9.55 13.02
C GLU A 117 -1.87 -8.93 12.79
N GLY A 118 -1.83 -7.62 12.83
CA GLY A 118 -0.60 -6.84 12.72
C GLY A 118 -0.08 -6.36 14.07
N PRO A 119 1.10 -5.74 14.09
CA PRO A 119 1.63 -5.13 15.30
C PRO A 119 0.72 -3.99 15.80
N TRP A 120 0.65 -3.85 17.11
CA TRP A 120 -0.05 -2.73 17.73
C TRP A 120 0.67 -1.42 17.43
N VAL A 121 -0.05 -0.44 16.91
CA VAL A 121 0.48 0.89 16.62
C VAL A 121 0.00 1.86 17.69
N ILE A 122 0.93 2.63 18.27
CA ILE A 122 0.59 3.66 19.24
C ILE A 122 -0.14 4.82 18.52
N ASN A 123 -1.33 5.12 18.99
CA ASN A 123 -2.01 6.33 18.57
C ASN A 123 -1.36 7.54 19.27
N THR A 124 -0.47 8.21 18.57
CA THR A 124 0.34 9.31 19.14
C THR A 124 -0.52 10.48 19.59
N HIS A 125 -1.58 10.84 18.87
CA HIS A 125 -2.49 11.91 19.29
C HIS A 125 -3.15 11.58 20.62
N ARG A 126 -3.71 10.39 20.74
CA ARG A 126 -4.35 9.95 22.00
C ARG A 126 -3.36 9.82 23.15
N ALA A 127 -2.14 9.36 22.87
CA ALA A 127 -1.10 9.27 23.87
C ALA A 127 -0.68 10.65 24.40
N LEU A 128 -0.52 11.62 23.50
CA LEU A 128 -0.20 13.01 23.86
C LEU A 128 -1.35 13.69 24.62
N ASP A 129 -2.58 13.49 24.21
CA ASP A 129 -3.76 14.01 24.91
C ASP A 129 -3.84 13.47 26.33
N LEU A 130 -3.64 12.18 26.53
CA LEU A 130 -3.60 11.58 27.86
C LEU A 130 -2.45 12.10 28.71
N ALA A 131 -1.28 12.30 28.11
CA ALA A 131 -0.13 12.86 28.79
C ALA A 131 -0.38 14.31 29.22
N ASN A 132 -1.05 15.11 28.39
CA ASN A 132 -1.45 16.47 28.70
C ASN A 132 -2.50 16.52 29.84
N ILE A 133 -3.51 15.66 29.81
CA ILE A 133 -4.49 15.54 30.90
C ILE A 133 -3.82 15.18 32.21
N LYS A 134 -2.84 14.30 32.21
CA LYS A 134 -2.05 13.90 33.38
C LYS A 134 -0.94 14.90 33.73
N LYS A 135 -0.81 15.98 32.99
CA LYS A 135 0.23 17.02 33.17
C LYS A 135 1.67 16.49 33.17
N HIS A 136 1.94 15.46 32.40
CA HIS A 136 3.29 14.88 32.30
C HIS A 136 4.37 15.85 31.81
N PHE A 137 3.97 16.86 31.04
CA PHE A 137 4.87 17.86 30.48
C PHE A 137 4.93 19.16 31.30
N VAL A 138 4.25 19.22 32.43
CA VAL A 138 4.22 20.40 33.30
C VAL A 138 5.11 20.15 34.49
N SER A 139 6.17 20.98 34.64
CA SER A 139 6.99 21.02 35.84
C SER A 139 6.40 22.01 36.81
N SER A 140 6.21 21.62 38.08
CA SER A 140 5.94 22.54 39.15
C SER A 140 7.26 23.12 39.67
N THR A 141 7.40 24.42 39.64
CA THR A 141 8.53 25.13 40.26
C THR A 141 8.25 25.36 41.73
#